data_ec6e9208ba0a7be26037d39e8ecba663
#
_entry.id   ec6e9208ba0a7be26037d39e8ecba663
#
_cell.length_a   1.000
_cell.length_b   1.000
_cell.length_c   1.000
_cell.angle_alpha   90.00
_cell.angle_beta   90.00
_cell.angle_gamma   90.00
#
_symmetry.space_group_name_H-M   'P 1'
#
loop_
_entity.id
_entity.type
_entity.pdbx_description
1 polymer ?
#
loop_
_entity_poly.entity_id
_entity_poly.type
_entity_poly.pdbx_seq_one_letter_code
_entity_poly.pdbx_strand_id
1 'polypeptide(L)'
;SHVAKMAGLRLPIESHILQAFVTEPVKPMVHHVVSWGAELFYLSQSDKGGMVFGGHIDGFNTYTQRGQFPRIQTVAECAVSLLPFMSKLRLLRHWGGIMDMTPDGAPFICRTDIKNLYFNGGWCYQGFKATPASGWTFAHTMAHDEEHELNRCYSLDRFAKGRELDDYGIGNWTYKQ
;
A
#
# COMPACT_ATOMS: atom_id res chain seq x y z
N SER A 1 -7.95 0.31 -10.81
CA SER A 1 -9.27 0.85 -11.22
C SER A 1 -9.96 0.08 -12.38
N HIS A 2 -9.44 -1.07 -12.78
CA HIS A 2 -9.98 -1.84 -13.93
C HIS A 2 -11.44 -2.25 -13.71
N VAL A 3 -11.76 -2.78 -12.52
CA VAL A 3 -13.13 -3.18 -12.15
C VAL A 3 -14.07 -1.96 -12.15
N ALA A 4 -13.64 -0.83 -11.62
CA ALA A 4 -14.44 0.41 -11.63
C ALA A 4 -14.75 0.89 -13.06
N LYS A 5 -13.79 0.75 -14.00
CA LYS A 5 -14.00 1.07 -15.42
C LYS A 5 -15.06 0.19 -16.08
N MET A 6 -15.23 -1.06 -15.67
CA MET A 6 -16.27 -1.94 -16.18
C MET A 6 -17.68 -1.43 -15.83
N ALA A 7 -17.81 -0.70 -14.73
CA ALA A 7 -19.03 -0.01 -14.32
C ALA A 7 -19.11 1.44 -14.85
N GLY A 8 -18.21 1.86 -15.72
CA GLY A 8 -18.15 3.22 -16.24
C GLY A 8 -17.51 4.26 -15.32
N LEU A 9 -17.02 3.86 -14.15
CA LEU A 9 -16.37 4.77 -13.20
C LEU A 9 -14.90 5.00 -13.58
N ARG A 10 -14.48 6.25 -13.61
CA ARG A 10 -13.08 6.64 -13.80
C ARG A 10 -12.52 7.16 -12.48
N LEU A 11 -11.66 6.40 -11.87
CA LEU A 11 -11.02 6.74 -10.60
C LEU A 11 -9.53 7.01 -10.82
N PRO A 12 -8.97 8.02 -10.17
CA PRO A 12 -7.54 8.30 -10.22
C PRO A 12 -6.77 7.32 -9.32
N ILE A 13 -6.85 6.04 -9.66
CA ILE A 13 -6.15 4.95 -8.98
C ILE A 13 -5.19 4.32 -9.96
N GLU A 14 -3.92 4.30 -9.61
CA GLU A 14 -2.86 3.63 -10.34
C GLU A 14 -2.40 2.39 -9.59
N SER A 15 -1.99 1.37 -10.33
CA SER A 15 -1.49 0.12 -9.75
C SER A 15 0.03 0.09 -9.85
N HIS A 16 0.69 -0.04 -8.71
CA HIS A 16 2.15 -0.08 -8.59
C HIS A 16 2.59 -1.35 -7.89
N ILE A 17 3.81 -1.77 -8.14
CA ILE A 17 4.37 -2.96 -7.51
C ILE A 17 5.15 -2.58 -6.27
N LEU A 18 4.82 -3.22 -5.15
CA LEU A 18 5.65 -3.28 -3.96
C LEU A 18 6.31 -4.65 -3.90
N GLN A 19 7.64 -4.67 -3.75
CA GLN A 19 8.41 -5.91 -3.67
C GLN A 19 8.75 -6.24 -2.22
N ALA A 20 8.65 -7.52 -1.89
CA ALA A 20 9.05 -8.07 -0.61
C ALA A 20 10.06 -9.20 -0.81
N PHE A 21 10.88 -9.41 0.21
CA PHE A 21 12.02 -10.31 0.20
C PHE A 21 12.04 -11.15 1.47
N VAL A 22 12.60 -12.36 1.38
CA VAL A 22 12.89 -13.17 2.56
C VAL A 22 14.27 -13.79 2.44
N THR A 23 15.01 -13.73 3.56
CA THR A 23 16.34 -14.32 3.67
C THR A 23 16.28 -15.78 4.13
N GLU A 24 17.46 -16.44 4.08
CA GLU A 24 17.70 -17.64 4.86
C GLU A 24 17.47 -17.38 6.36
N PRO A 25 17.10 -18.41 7.12
CA PRO A 25 16.82 -18.25 8.54
C PRO A 25 18.10 -18.00 9.34
N VAL A 26 17.98 -17.12 10.32
CA VAL A 26 19.00 -16.83 11.33
C VAL A 26 18.41 -16.93 12.73
N LYS A 27 19.26 -16.95 13.76
CA LYS A 27 18.79 -16.94 15.14
C LYS A 27 17.88 -15.75 15.41
N PRO A 28 16.89 -15.87 16.30
CA PRO A 28 16.03 -14.77 16.69
C PRO A 28 16.86 -13.59 17.21
N MET A 29 16.67 -12.40 16.59
CA MET A 29 17.39 -11.18 16.97
C MET A 29 16.57 -9.93 16.75
N VAL A 30 15.54 -9.99 15.93
CA VAL A 30 14.64 -8.86 15.66
C VAL A 30 13.24 -9.23 16.15
N HIS A 31 12.85 -8.71 17.31
CA HIS A 31 11.59 -9.05 17.98
C HIS A 31 10.44 -8.09 17.63
N HIS A 32 10.71 -7.06 16.87
CA HIS A 32 9.73 -6.05 16.49
C HIS A 32 9.76 -5.80 14.98
N VAL A 33 8.66 -5.27 14.44
CA VAL A 33 8.68 -4.71 13.11
C VAL A 33 9.49 -3.41 13.15
N VAL A 34 10.48 -3.30 12.29
CA VAL A 34 11.28 -2.11 12.09
C VAL A 34 10.79 -1.42 10.83
N SER A 35 10.51 -0.13 10.91
CA SER A 35 10.13 0.69 9.78
C SER A 35 11.03 1.93 9.69
N TRP A 36 11.55 2.18 8.51
CA TRP A 36 12.35 3.36 8.20
C TRP A 36 11.60 4.21 7.18
N GLY A 37 10.81 5.17 7.70
CA GLY A 37 9.86 5.94 6.90
C GLY A 37 10.51 6.75 5.79
N ALA A 38 11.64 7.39 6.04
CA ALA A 38 12.34 8.21 5.04
C ALA A 38 12.79 7.40 3.81
N GLU A 39 13.12 6.11 4.01
CA GLU A 39 13.54 5.21 2.94
C GLU A 39 12.42 4.26 2.50
N LEU A 40 11.20 4.45 3.03
CA LEU A 40 10.06 3.57 2.76
C LEU A 40 10.40 2.08 2.89
N PHE A 41 11.18 1.75 3.88
CA PHE A 41 11.70 0.41 4.12
C PHE A 41 11.07 -0.17 5.39
N TYR A 42 10.77 -1.45 5.38
CA TYR A 42 10.34 -2.20 6.56
C TYR A 42 11.04 -3.55 6.64
N LEU A 43 11.17 -4.05 7.86
CA LEU A 43 11.75 -5.36 8.15
C LEU A 43 11.10 -5.98 9.38
N SER A 44 10.93 -7.28 9.34
CA SER A 44 10.57 -8.12 10.48
C SER A 44 11.28 -9.46 10.40
N GLN A 45 11.41 -10.14 11.51
CA GLN A 45 11.87 -11.52 11.52
C GLN A 45 10.70 -12.47 11.76
N SER A 46 10.59 -13.50 10.94
CA SER A 46 9.55 -14.52 11.09
C SER A 46 9.91 -15.49 12.22
N ASP A 47 8.93 -16.21 12.74
CA ASP A 47 9.12 -17.27 13.75
C ASP A 47 10.08 -18.37 13.29
N LYS A 48 10.22 -18.55 11.99
CA LYS A 48 11.17 -19.50 11.37
C LYS A 48 12.57 -18.91 11.20
N GLY A 49 12.82 -17.69 11.63
CA GLY A 49 14.11 -17.02 11.60
C GLY A 49 14.42 -16.22 10.32
N GLY A 50 13.65 -16.34 9.26
CA GLY A 50 13.87 -15.56 8.03
C GLY A 50 13.56 -14.08 8.24
N MET A 51 14.44 -13.19 7.74
CA MET A 51 14.16 -11.76 7.68
C MET A 51 13.21 -11.50 6.51
N VAL A 52 12.05 -10.95 6.80
CA VAL A 52 11.07 -10.49 5.81
C VAL A 52 11.17 -8.98 5.73
N PHE A 53 11.47 -8.46 4.58
CA PHE A 53 11.66 -7.03 4.39
C PHE A 53 11.20 -6.58 3.00
N GLY A 54 10.99 -5.29 2.85
CA GLY A 54 10.54 -4.70 1.62
C GLY A 54 10.50 -3.19 1.71
N GLY A 55 9.97 -2.59 0.69
CA GLY A 55 9.85 -1.14 0.58
C GLY A 55 10.01 -0.68 -0.85
N HIS A 56 9.92 0.61 -1.05
CA HIS A 56 9.99 1.25 -2.36
C HIS A 56 9.02 0.65 -3.39
N ILE A 57 8.11 1.43 -3.87
CA ILE A 57 7.23 1.03 -4.97
C ILE A 57 7.88 1.34 -6.32
N ASP A 58 7.46 0.62 -7.34
CA ASP A 58 7.84 0.96 -8.70
C ASP A 58 7.21 2.28 -9.13
N GLY A 59 7.97 3.15 -9.78
CA GLY A 59 7.54 4.49 -10.16
C GLY A 59 6.61 4.57 -11.37
N PHE A 60 6.02 3.44 -11.81
CA PHE A 60 5.14 3.40 -12.99
C PHE A 60 3.97 2.45 -12.78
N ASN A 61 2.87 2.75 -13.44
CA ASN A 61 1.66 1.96 -13.41
C ASN A 61 1.87 0.61 -14.09
N THR A 62 1.64 -0.49 -13.38
CA THR A 62 1.81 -1.85 -13.89
C THR A 62 0.96 -2.86 -13.12
N TYR A 63 0.59 -3.96 -13.78
CA TYR A 63 -0.09 -5.11 -13.19
C TYR A 63 0.80 -6.36 -13.11
N THR A 64 2.08 -6.23 -13.42
CA THR A 64 3.01 -7.35 -13.26
C THR A 64 3.18 -7.72 -11.79
N GLN A 65 3.32 -8.99 -11.49
CA GLN A 65 3.68 -9.47 -10.15
C GLN A 65 5.15 -9.92 -10.08
N ARG A 66 5.90 -9.64 -11.14
CA ARG A 66 7.34 -9.88 -11.19
C ARG A 66 8.07 -8.64 -10.71
N GLY A 67 8.97 -8.80 -9.78
CA GLY A 67 9.80 -7.71 -9.31
C GLY A 67 10.79 -7.20 -10.37
N GLN A 68 11.32 -6.02 -10.12
CA GLN A 68 12.34 -5.39 -10.95
C GLN A 68 13.70 -5.45 -10.27
N PHE A 69 14.71 -5.75 -11.05
CA PHE A 69 16.09 -5.84 -10.54
C PHE A 69 16.58 -4.56 -9.85
N PRO A 70 16.37 -3.35 -10.38
CA PRO A 70 16.78 -2.12 -9.69
C PRO A 70 16.16 -1.96 -8.30
N ARG A 71 14.91 -2.40 -8.09
CA ARG A 71 14.27 -2.36 -6.76
C ARG A 71 14.87 -3.36 -5.78
N ILE A 72 15.28 -4.53 -6.27
CA ILE A 72 16.01 -5.50 -5.45
C ILE A 72 17.27 -4.84 -4.87
N GLN A 73 18.02 -4.16 -5.72
CA GLN A 73 19.23 -3.46 -5.30
C GLN A 73 18.92 -2.38 -4.26
N THR A 74 17.99 -1.46 -4.55
CA THR A 74 17.63 -0.36 -3.64
C THR A 74 17.21 -0.89 -2.27
N VAL A 75 16.33 -1.87 -2.22
CA VAL A 75 15.83 -2.44 -0.96
C VAL A 75 16.93 -3.20 -0.22
N ALA A 76 17.82 -3.88 -0.92
CA ALA A 76 18.97 -4.55 -0.29
C ALA A 76 19.97 -3.54 0.28
N GLU A 77 20.23 -2.43 -0.40
CA GLU A 77 21.07 -1.32 0.10
C GLU A 77 20.46 -0.72 1.38
N CYS A 78 19.15 -0.46 1.43
CA CYS A 78 18.48 -0.02 2.66
C CYS A 78 18.62 -1.04 3.78
N ALA A 79 18.41 -2.33 3.49
CA ALA A 79 18.54 -3.39 4.48
C ALA A 79 19.95 -3.46 5.09
N VAL A 80 20.98 -3.40 4.26
CA VAL A 80 22.40 -3.43 4.70
C VAL A 80 22.79 -2.16 5.42
N SER A 81 22.30 -1.01 4.99
CA SER A 81 22.54 0.28 5.63
C SER A 81 22.00 0.32 7.05
N LEU A 82 20.77 -0.19 7.24
CA LEU A 82 20.13 -0.24 8.55
C LEU A 82 20.72 -1.34 9.45
N LEU A 83 20.94 -2.51 8.88
CA LEU A 83 21.42 -3.70 9.59
C LEU A 83 22.59 -4.35 8.81
N PRO A 84 23.84 -3.95 9.06
CA PRO A 84 24.99 -4.37 8.27
C PRO A 84 25.19 -5.90 8.15
N PHE A 85 24.74 -6.68 9.12
CA PHE A 85 24.81 -8.13 9.07
C PHE A 85 24.00 -8.74 7.91
N MET A 86 22.98 -8.01 7.42
CA MET A 86 22.15 -8.44 6.28
C MET A 86 22.99 -8.70 5.02
N SER A 87 24.13 -8.04 4.87
CA SER A 87 25.07 -8.27 3.76
C SER A 87 25.61 -9.70 3.67
N LYS A 88 25.52 -10.47 4.74
CA LYS A 88 26.00 -11.85 4.81
C LYS A 88 24.89 -12.88 4.56
N LEU A 89 23.65 -12.44 4.44
CA LEU A 89 22.49 -13.30 4.29
C LEU A 89 22.14 -13.53 2.81
N ARG A 90 21.68 -14.72 2.51
CA ARG A 90 21.19 -15.07 1.18
C ARG A 90 19.72 -14.76 1.06
N LEU A 91 19.34 -14.14 -0.04
CA LEU A 91 17.93 -14.01 -0.41
C LEU A 91 17.42 -15.35 -0.93
N LEU A 92 16.36 -15.87 -0.32
CA LEU A 92 15.73 -17.12 -0.76
C LEU A 92 14.60 -16.85 -1.76
N ARG A 93 13.84 -15.79 -1.55
CA ARG A 93 12.71 -15.43 -2.42
C ARG A 93 12.50 -13.93 -2.44
N HIS A 94 11.93 -13.49 -3.56
CA HIS A 94 11.28 -12.21 -3.67
C HIS A 94 9.94 -12.38 -4.39
N TRP A 95 9.02 -11.48 -4.15
CA TRP A 95 7.73 -11.41 -4.84
C TRP A 95 7.26 -9.97 -4.93
N GLY A 96 6.33 -9.70 -5.85
CA GLY A 96 5.69 -8.41 -6.00
C GLY A 96 4.20 -8.50 -5.69
N GLY A 97 3.68 -7.52 -4.97
CA GLY A 97 2.25 -7.31 -4.74
C GLY A 97 1.79 -6.03 -5.44
N ILE A 98 0.60 -6.08 -6.03
CA ILE A 98 0.00 -4.91 -6.67
C ILE A 98 -0.65 -4.05 -5.58
N MET A 99 -0.29 -2.77 -5.57
CA MET A 99 -0.88 -1.77 -4.68
C MET A 99 -1.71 -0.78 -5.50
N ASP A 100 -2.88 -0.46 -5.02
CA ASP A 100 -3.76 0.56 -5.58
C ASP A 100 -3.44 1.91 -4.96
N MET A 101 -2.78 2.77 -5.72
CA MET A 101 -2.29 4.06 -5.27
C MET A 101 -3.20 5.18 -5.74
N THR A 102 -3.59 6.06 -4.83
CA THR A 102 -4.32 7.29 -5.09
C THR A 102 -3.37 8.49 -5.01
N PRO A 103 -3.68 9.63 -5.65
CA PRO A 103 -2.80 10.80 -5.65
C PRO A 103 -2.52 11.38 -4.25
N ASP A 104 -3.45 11.22 -3.30
CA ASP A 104 -3.37 11.75 -1.95
C ASP A 104 -3.10 10.69 -0.86
N GLY A 105 -2.85 9.45 -1.27
CA GLY A 105 -2.58 8.34 -0.34
C GLY A 105 -3.79 7.81 0.42
N ALA A 106 -4.97 8.41 0.24
CA ALA A 106 -6.18 8.06 0.95
C ALA A 106 -7.12 7.19 0.10
N PRO A 107 -7.87 6.25 0.71
CA PRO A 107 -8.80 5.39 -0.02
C PRO A 107 -10.03 6.18 -0.52
N PHE A 108 -10.83 5.52 -1.34
CA PHE A 108 -12.21 5.89 -1.58
C PHE A 108 -13.13 4.93 -0.82
N ILE A 109 -14.02 5.46 0.00
CA ILE A 109 -15.03 4.69 0.74
C ILE A 109 -16.35 5.44 0.64
N CYS A 110 -17.14 5.12 -0.37
CA CYS A 110 -18.25 5.99 -0.73
C CYS A 110 -19.35 5.29 -1.54
N ARG A 111 -20.45 5.99 -1.68
CA ARG A 111 -21.46 5.73 -2.70
C ARG A 111 -20.95 6.18 -4.06
N THR A 112 -21.49 5.65 -5.12
CA THR A 112 -21.25 6.13 -6.48
C THR A 112 -22.53 6.75 -7.06
N ASP A 113 -22.41 7.43 -8.19
CA ASP A 113 -23.57 7.97 -8.92
C ASP A 113 -24.44 6.88 -9.55
N ILE A 114 -23.98 5.63 -9.52
CA ILE A 114 -24.71 4.47 -10.03
C ILE A 114 -25.50 3.86 -8.86
N LYS A 115 -26.82 3.78 -9.02
CA LYS A 115 -27.70 3.22 -8.00
C LYS A 115 -27.26 1.82 -7.57
N ASN A 116 -27.18 1.60 -6.24
CA ASN A 116 -26.78 0.34 -5.61
C ASN A 116 -25.31 -0.08 -5.91
N LEU A 117 -24.49 0.83 -6.40
CA LEU A 117 -23.07 0.59 -6.56
C LEU A 117 -22.29 1.43 -5.55
N TYR A 118 -21.51 0.75 -4.73
CA TYR A 118 -20.67 1.33 -3.70
C TYR A 118 -19.21 1.02 -4.01
N PHE A 119 -18.30 1.85 -3.54
CA PHE A 119 -16.87 1.66 -3.79
C PHE A 119 -16.06 1.75 -2.48
N ASN A 120 -15.20 0.78 -2.28
CA ASN A 120 -14.21 0.77 -1.21
C ASN A 120 -12.88 0.24 -1.79
N GLY A 121 -11.88 1.10 -1.95
CA GLY A 121 -10.61 0.74 -2.57
C GLY A 121 -9.64 1.90 -2.68
N GLY A 122 -8.46 1.66 -3.27
CA GLY A 122 -7.40 2.67 -3.35
C GLY A 122 -6.67 2.86 -2.02
N TRP A 123 -6.43 1.77 -1.30
CA TRP A 123 -5.95 1.78 0.09
C TRP A 123 -4.47 2.09 0.26
N CYS A 124 -3.71 2.18 -0.81
CA CYS A 124 -2.28 2.45 -0.75
C CYS A 124 -1.56 1.50 0.23
N TYR A 125 -0.99 2.04 1.30
CA TYR A 125 -0.25 1.28 2.32
C TYR A 125 -1.10 0.86 3.53
N GLN A 126 -2.39 1.23 3.58
CA GLN A 126 -3.14 1.24 4.83
C GLN A 126 -4.18 0.13 4.94
N GLY A 127 -4.46 -0.59 3.87
CA GLY A 127 -5.61 -1.48 3.75
C GLY A 127 -5.71 -2.53 4.85
N PHE A 128 -4.64 -3.23 5.17
CA PHE A 128 -4.68 -4.33 6.14
C PHE A 128 -5.13 -3.88 7.53
N LYS A 129 -4.49 -2.86 8.08
CA LYS A 129 -4.82 -2.36 9.44
C LYS A 129 -6.18 -1.70 9.52
N ALA A 130 -6.66 -1.11 8.42
CA ALA A 130 -7.95 -0.43 8.37
C ALA A 130 -9.14 -1.37 8.10
N THR A 131 -8.89 -2.62 7.75
CA THR A 131 -9.95 -3.60 7.35
C THR A 131 -11.15 -3.65 8.30
N PRO A 132 -11.00 -3.76 9.65
CA PRO A 132 -12.16 -3.86 10.53
C PRO A 132 -13.02 -2.59 10.54
N ALA A 133 -12.39 -1.43 10.69
CA ALA A 133 -13.11 -0.16 10.75
C ALA A 133 -13.74 0.21 9.39
N SER A 134 -12.99 0.03 8.30
CA SER A 134 -13.46 0.25 6.95
C SER A 134 -14.63 -0.66 6.60
N GLY A 135 -14.54 -1.95 6.95
CA GLY A 135 -15.61 -2.90 6.72
C GLY A 135 -16.89 -2.52 7.44
N TRP A 136 -16.78 -2.10 8.71
CA TRP A 136 -17.93 -1.69 9.52
C TRP A 136 -18.58 -0.41 8.99
N THR A 137 -17.82 0.64 8.74
CA THR A 137 -18.35 1.92 8.22
C THR A 137 -18.91 1.78 6.82
N PHE A 138 -18.31 0.94 5.99
CA PHE A 138 -18.81 0.66 4.64
C PHE A 138 -20.10 -0.16 4.64
N ALA A 139 -20.21 -1.14 5.55
CA ALA A 139 -21.46 -1.88 5.74
C ALA A 139 -22.59 -0.95 6.20
N HIS A 140 -22.33 0.01 7.07
CA HIS A 140 -23.29 1.05 7.43
C HIS A 140 -23.77 1.82 6.20
N THR A 141 -22.83 2.27 5.36
CA THR A 141 -23.14 3.02 4.13
C THR A 141 -24.04 2.19 3.20
N MET A 142 -23.77 0.90 3.03
CA MET A 142 -24.60 0.03 2.17
C MET A 142 -25.99 -0.22 2.76
N ALA A 143 -26.07 -0.39 4.10
CA ALA A 143 -27.35 -0.72 4.75
C ALA A 143 -28.33 0.46 4.79
N HIS A 144 -27.81 1.69 4.91
CA HIS A 144 -28.65 2.89 5.07
C HIS A 144 -28.69 3.74 3.80
N ASP A 145 -27.94 3.39 2.76
CA ASP A 145 -27.73 4.21 1.56
C ASP A 145 -27.29 5.65 1.90
N GLU A 146 -26.56 5.80 3.02
CA GLU A 146 -26.04 7.06 3.55
C GLU A 146 -24.58 6.90 3.97
N GLU A 147 -23.74 7.86 3.64
CA GLU A 147 -22.31 7.80 4.00
C GLU A 147 -22.14 7.92 5.52
N HIS A 148 -21.43 6.97 6.11
CA HIS A 148 -21.01 7.05 7.50
C HIS A 148 -20.14 8.30 7.72
N GLU A 149 -20.30 8.98 8.86
CA GLU A 149 -19.60 10.26 9.15
C GLU A 149 -18.08 10.16 8.99
N LEU A 150 -17.46 9.05 9.39
CA LEU A 150 -16.04 8.81 9.27
C LEU A 150 -15.57 8.62 7.80
N ASN A 151 -16.48 8.33 6.87
CA ASN A 151 -16.15 8.12 5.47
C ASN A 151 -16.36 9.36 4.60
N ARG A 152 -16.99 10.42 5.10
CA ARG A 152 -17.35 11.62 4.31
C ARG A 152 -16.18 12.28 3.58
N CYS A 153 -14.98 12.20 4.15
CA CYS A 153 -13.77 12.75 3.52
C CYS A 153 -13.25 11.87 2.36
N TYR A 154 -13.63 10.58 2.30
CA TYR A 154 -13.14 9.62 1.30
C TYR A 154 -14.02 9.54 0.06
N SER A 155 -14.67 10.65 -0.30
CA SER A 155 -15.60 10.73 -1.43
C SER A 155 -14.92 10.66 -2.80
N LEU A 156 -15.67 10.29 -3.84
CA LEU A 156 -15.19 10.25 -5.23
C LEU A 156 -14.85 11.63 -5.77
N ASP A 157 -15.56 12.66 -5.34
CA ASP A 157 -15.47 14.02 -5.85
C ASP A 157 -14.44 14.89 -5.11
N ARG A 158 -13.70 14.35 -4.14
CA ARG A 158 -12.77 15.14 -3.33
C ARG A 158 -11.69 15.83 -4.16
N PHE A 159 -11.19 15.19 -5.22
CA PHE A 159 -10.21 15.81 -6.13
C PHE A 159 -10.82 16.93 -6.95
N ALA A 160 -12.03 16.75 -7.48
CA ALA A 160 -12.73 17.79 -8.24
C ALA A 160 -13.09 19.00 -7.36
N LYS A 161 -13.25 18.80 -6.05
CA LYS A 161 -13.58 19.85 -5.07
C LYS A 161 -12.37 20.44 -4.36
N GLY A 162 -11.14 20.01 -4.71
CA GLY A 162 -9.92 20.45 -4.04
C GLY A 162 -9.87 20.08 -2.55
N ARG A 163 -10.44 18.91 -2.18
CA ARG A 163 -10.48 18.40 -0.80
C ARG A 163 -9.59 17.18 -0.66
N GLU A 164 -8.42 17.25 -1.25
CA GLU A 164 -7.42 16.19 -1.16
C GLU A 164 -7.00 15.98 0.29
N LEU A 165 -6.76 14.72 0.64
CA LEU A 165 -6.27 14.32 1.93
C LEU A 165 -4.76 14.08 1.80
N ASP A 166 -3.97 14.47 2.78
CA ASP A 166 -2.56 14.11 2.83
C ASP A 166 -2.41 12.93 3.81
N ASP A 167 -2.71 11.74 3.32
CA ASP A 167 -2.71 10.53 4.16
C ASP A 167 -1.48 9.65 3.94
N TYR A 168 -0.48 10.13 3.23
CA TYR A 168 0.79 9.40 3.10
C TYR A 168 1.51 9.24 4.44
N GLY A 169 1.26 10.11 5.40
CA GLY A 169 1.78 10.01 6.77
C GLY A 169 3.30 10.16 6.88
N ILE A 170 3.98 10.42 5.79
CA ILE A 170 5.44 10.44 5.66
C ILE A 170 5.88 11.61 4.76
N GLY A 171 5.16 12.73 4.78
CA GLY A 171 5.51 13.90 3.97
C GLY A 171 5.47 13.65 2.45
N ASN A 172 5.11 14.63 1.70
CA ASN A 172 4.94 14.68 0.24
C ASN A 172 5.65 13.58 -0.57
N TRP A 173 4.97 12.47 -0.77
CA TRP A 173 5.39 11.48 -1.74
C TRP A 173 4.97 11.95 -3.13
N THR A 174 5.84 12.67 -3.78
CA THR A 174 5.63 12.98 -5.19
C THR A 174 6.08 11.78 -6.02
N TYR A 175 5.17 11.18 -6.78
CA TYR A 175 5.46 10.24 -7.88
C TYR A 175 6.31 10.88 -8.99
N LYS A 176 6.79 12.08 -8.76
CA LYS A 176 7.56 12.83 -9.72
C LYS A 176 9.04 12.56 -9.52
N GLN A 177 9.47 11.40 -9.98
CA GLN A 177 10.82 11.23 -10.55
C GLN A 177 10.78 10.14 -11.60
#